data_d84268d15a3c419193290f2593948dd8
#
_entry.id   d84268d15a3c419193290f2593948dd8
#
_cell.length_a   1.000
_cell.length_b   1.000
_cell.length_c   1.000
_cell.angle_alpha   90.00
_cell.angle_beta   90.00
_cell.angle_gamma   90.00
#
_symmetry.space_group_name_H-M   'P 1'
#
loop_
_entity.id
_entity.type
_entity.pdbx_description
1 polymer ?
#
loop_
_entity_poly.entity_id
_entity_poly.type
_entity_poly.pdbx_seq_one_letter_code
_entity_poly.pdbx_strand_id
1 'polypeptide(L)'
;GGQELSYGSDLDLTLVHDVDLKGETNGARQLENNVYINRFAQRFIHILTSYTQFGVLYEVDLRLRPGGNKGPLVSTLTAFSRYQFEEAWIWEHQALVRTRFVAGAESIRLPFQSIREEILHQKRDAVELRDAVVKMRDSMRAHLSNVSDDGFRANAESDLEAAKLERMSAVS
;
A
#
# COMPACT_ATOMS: atom_id res chain seq x y z
N GLY A 1 3.38 -9.16 6.43
CA GLY A 1 2.87 -9.04 7.69
C GLY A 1 2.72 -10.29 8.53
N GLY A 2 2.27 -11.44 8.00
CA GLY A 2 1.93 -12.64 8.77
C GLY A 2 3.11 -13.51 9.22
N GLN A 3 4.36 -13.05 9.08
CA GLN A 3 5.57 -13.84 9.35
C GLN A 3 5.69 -15.11 8.47
N GLU A 4 5.13 -15.04 7.27
CA GLU A 4 5.03 -16.15 6.32
C GLU A 4 5.83 -15.86 5.04
N LEU A 5 6.93 -15.09 5.16
CA LEU A 5 7.80 -14.78 4.02
C LEU A 5 8.56 -16.03 3.61
N SER A 6 8.53 -16.34 2.32
CA SER A 6 9.37 -17.35 1.68
C SER A 6 10.50 -16.68 0.90
N TYR A 7 11.48 -17.48 0.44
CA TYR A 7 12.49 -16.99 -0.47
C TYR A 7 11.83 -16.50 -1.77
N GLY A 8 12.18 -15.28 -2.20
CA GLY A 8 11.59 -14.64 -3.38
C GLY A 8 10.25 -13.96 -3.16
N SER A 9 9.77 -13.84 -1.90
CA SER A 9 8.60 -13.02 -1.59
C SER A 9 8.91 -11.53 -1.65
N ASP A 10 7.98 -10.74 -2.20
CA ASP A 10 8.05 -9.29 -2.17
C ASP A 10 7.70 -8.75 -0.77
N LEU A 11 8.26 -7.59 -0.44
CA LEU A 11 7.86 -6.81 0.73
C LEU A 11 6.80 -5.81 0.33
N ASP A 12 5.55 -6.09 0.68
CA ASP A 12 4.47 -5.10 0.59
C ASP A 12 4.63 -4.07 1.72
N LEU A 13 4.96 -2.84 1.36
CA LEU A 13 5.20 -1.76 2.32
C LEU A 13 4.27 -0.58 2.06
N THR A 14 3.78 0.03 3.14
CA THR A 14 3.12 1.33 3.11
C THR A 14 3.82 2.26 4.09
N LEU A 15 4.20 3.45 3.61
CA LEU A 15 4.88 4.46 4.39
C LEU A 15 3.90 5.53 4.82
N VAL A 16 3.78 5.75 6.13
CA VAL A 16 2.88 6.74 6.72
C VAL A 16 3.63 7.68 7.66
N HIS A 17 3.14 8.90 7.81
CA HIS A 17 3.69 9.89 8.74
C HIS A 17 2.57 10.73 9.38
N ASP A 18 2.92 11.43 10.47
CA ASP A 18 2.07 12.39 11.18
C ASP A 18 2.64 13.82 11.17
N VAL A 19 3.63 14.08 10.32
CA VAL A 19 4.34 15.36 10.26
C VAL A 19 3.45 16.43 9.64
N ASP A 20 3.44 17.64 10.23
CA ASP A 20 2.84 18.82 9.60
C ASP A 20 3.62 19.19 8.32
N LEU A 21 2.97 19.04 7.17
CA LEU A 21 3.57 19.29 5.87
C LEU A 21 3.88 20.76 5.59
N LYS A 22 3.26 21.69 6.35
CA LYS A 22 3.49 23.14 6.20
C LYS A 22 4.70 23.63 6.99
N GLY A 23 5.25 22.80 7.87
CA GLY A 23 6.43 23.15 8.67
C GLY A 23 7.74 22.91 7.92
N GLU A 24 8.82 23.28 8.57
CA GLU A 24 10.19 23.08 8.11
C GLU A 24 10.99 22.25 9.11
N THR A 25 12.05 21.61 8.62
CA THR A 25 12.99 20.88 9.47
C THR A 25 13.83 21.84 10.29
N ASN A 26 14.29 21.41 11.45
CA ASN A 26 15.14 22.18 12.38
C ASN A 26 16.65 21.95 12.18
N GLY A 27 17.07 21.36 11.07
CA GLY A 27 18.48 21.12 10.77
C GLY A 27 19.23 22.37 10.31
N ALA A 28 20.55 22.29 10.17
CA ALA A 28 21.41 23.37 9.69
C ALA A 28 21.01 23.86 8.28
N ARG A 29 20.43 23.01 7.47
CA ARG A 29 19.81 23.36 6.20
C ARG A 29 18.32 23.03 6.30
N GLN A 30 17.52 24.04 6.53
CA GLN A 30 16.07 23.91 6.60
C GLN A 30 15.48 23.47 5.26
N LEU A 31 14.53 22.55 5.32
CA LEU A 31 13.77 22.03 4.20
C LEU A 31 12.30 21.99 4.61
N GLU A 32 11.41 22.25 3.68
CA GLU A 32 9.98 21.95 3.88
C GLU A 32 9.80 20.48 4.30
N ASN A 33 8.97 20.24 5.30
CA ASN A 33 8.72 18.89 5.82
C ASN A 33 8.26 17.92 4.74
N ASN A 34 7.42 18.38 3.80
CA ASN A 34 7.01 17.58 2.66
C ASN A 34 8.20 17.11 1.80
N VAL A 35 9.13 18.02 1.51
CA VAL A 35 10.33 17.69 0.73
C VAL A 35 11.22 16.71 1.50
N TYR A 36 11.39 16.94 2.79
CA TYR A 36 12.20 16.08 3.65
C TYR A 36 11.65 14.65 3.71
N ILE A 37 10.36 14.50 3.99
CA ILE A 37 9.70 13.17 4.11
C ILE A 37 9.77 12.39 2.80
N ASN A 38 9.52 13.04 1.66
CA ASN A 38 9.62 12.37 0.36
C ASN A 38 11.06 11.93 0.04
N ARG A 39 12.06 12.78 0.32
CA ARG A 39 13.47 12.40 0.15
C ARG A 39 13.87 11.27 1.08
N PHE A 40 13.40 11.29 2.32
CA PHE A 40 13.63 10.22 3.27
C PHE A 40 13.07 8.90 2.75
N ALA A 41 11.81 8.88 2.31
CA ALA A 41 11.15 7.69 1.78
C ALA A 41 11.88 7.14 0.54
N GLN A 42 12.24 8.02 -0.41
CA GLN A 42 13.01 7.61 -1.59
C GLN A 42 14.35 6.97 -1.21
N ARG A 43 15.07 7.57 -0.26
CA ARG A 43 16.36 7.05 0.21
C ARG A 43 16.21 5.73 0.96
N PHE A 44 15.17 5.61 1.76
CA PHE A 44 14.84 4.36 2.47
C PHE A 44 14.58 3.21 1.49
N ILE A 45 13.74 3.44 0.48
CA ILE A 45 13.45 2.44 -0.56
C ILE A 45 14.72 2.10 -1.32
N HIS A 46 15.50 3.11 -1.73
CA HIS A 46 16.76 2.87 -2.42
C HIS A 46 17.71 1.97 -1.62
N ILE A 47 17.80 2.15 -0.30
CA ILE A 47 18.62 1.28 0.56
C ILE A 47 18.09 -0.16 0.56
N LEU A 48 16.76 -0.35 0.66
CA LEU A 48 16.15 -1.67 0.68
C LEU A 48 16.32 -2.43 -0.65
N THR A 49 16.31 -1.69 -1.77
CA THR A 49 16.38 -2.27 -3.12
C THR A 49 17.79 -2.28 -3.71
N SER A 50 18.78 -1.74 -2.98
CA SER A 50 20.16 -1.68 -3.45
C SER A 50 20.79 -3.07 -3.54
N TYR A 51 21.50 -3.29 -4.64
CA TYR A 51 22.27 -4.51 -4.83
C TYR A 51 23.50 -4.49 -3.91
N THR A 52 23.66 -5.52 -3.11
CA THR A 52 24.81 -5.72 -2.22
C THR A 52 25.73 -6.80 -2.77
N GLN A 53 26.90 -7.00 -2.17
CA GLN A 53 27.76 -8.13 -2.50
C GLN A 53 27.10 -9.51 -2.31
N PHE A 54 25.99 -9.56 -1.58
CA PHE A 54 25.19 -10.77 -1.35
C PHE A 54 23.90 -10.80 -2.17
N GLY A 55 23.73 -9.86 -3.11
CA GLY A 55 22.52 -9.70 -3.92
C GLY A 55 21.52 -8.70 -3.35
N VAL A 56 20.29 -8.75 -3.84
CA VAL A 56 19.14 -8.00 -3.33
C VAL A 56 18.44 -8.85 -2.27
N LEU A 57 18.08 -8.24 -1.15
CA LEU A 57 17.46 -8.99 -0.05
C LEU A 57 16.01 -9.35 -0.37
N TYR A 58 15.22 -8.34 -0.76
CA TYR A 58 13.81 -8.49 -1.16
C TYR A 58 13.45 -7.49 -2.25
N GLU A 59 12.51 -7.83 -3.11
CA GLU A 59 11.79 -6.85 -3.90
C GLU A 59 10.83 -6.07 -3.01
N VAL A 60 10.62 -4.78 -3.30
CA VAL A 60 9.76 -3.89 -2.50
C VAL A 60 8.57 -3.49 -3.34
N ASP A 61 7.37 -3.83 -2.87
CA ASP A 61 6.11 -3.42 -3.46
C ASP A 61 5.44 -2.33 -2.60
N LEU A 62 5.13 -1.20 -3.22
CA LEU A 62 4.50 -0.05 -2.58
C LEU A 62 3.10 0.22 -3.13
N ARG A 63 2.52 -0.68 -3.91
CA ARG A 63 1.22 -0.47 -4.57
C ARG A 63 0.04 -0.39 -3.62
N LEU A 64 0.16 -0.93 -2.41
CA LEU A 64 -0.87 -0.87 -1.36
C LEU A 64 -0.99 0.50 -0.66
N ARG A 65 -0.31 1.53 -1.19
CA ARG A 65 -0.45 2.90 -0.70
C ARG A 65 -1.66 3.61 -1.30
N PRO A 66 -2.20 4.66 -0.65
CA PRO A 66 -3.29 5.47 -1.20
C PRO A 66 -2.99 5.95 -2.62
N GLY A 67 -3.91 5.66 -3.55
CA GLY A 67 -3.74 6.00 -4.97
C GLY A 67 -2.78 5.09 -5.74
N GLY A 68 -2.31 3.98 -5.17
CA GLY A 68 -1.43 3.03 -5.84
C GLY A 68 -0.18 3.69 -6.42
N ASN A 69 0.20 3.34 -7.64
CA ASN A 69 1.39 3.91 -8.30
C ASN A 69 1.29 5.40 -8.63
N LYS A 70 0.08 5.94 -8.74
CA LYS A 70 -0.16 7.38 -9.01
C LYS A 70 -0.18 8.22 -7.72
N GLY A 71 -0.34 7.58 -6.57
CA GLY A 71 -0.38 8.25 -5.29
C GLY A 71 1.01 8.66 -4.76
N PRO A 72 1.05 9.51 -3.74
CA PRO A 72 2.29 9.90 -3.10
C PRO A 72 3.01 8.68 -2.51
N LEU A 73 4.35 8.73 -2.51
CA LEU A 73 5.18 7.64 -2.00
C LEU A 73 4.97 7.40 -0.50
N VAL A 74 4.69 8.46 0.22
CA VAL A 74 4.38 8.45 1.65
C VAL A 74 3.14 9.31 1.89
N SER A 75 2.25 8.87 2.75
CA SER A 75 1.00 9.57 3.04
C SER A 75 0.87 9.92 4.53
N THR A 76 0.10 10.96 4.82
CA THR A 76 -0.27 11.21 6.22
C THR A 76 -1.15 10.07 6.72
N LEU A 77 -1.09 9.80 8.02
CA LEU A 77 -1.96 8.80 8.64
C LEU A 77 -3.45 9.11 8.42
N THR A 78 -3.82 10.39 8.42
CA THR A 78 -5.18 10.86 8.11
C THR A 78 -5.57 10.57 6.65
N ALA A 79 -4.68 10.81 5.69
CA ALA A 79 -4.95 10.51 4.29
C ALA A 79 -5.05 9.00 4.04
N PHE A 80 -4.20 8.21 4.71
CA PHE A 80 -4.29 6.76 4.70
C PHE A 80 -5.64 6.27 5.23
N SER A 81 -6.06 6.78 6.39
CA SER A 81 -7.35 6.44 7.01
C SER A 81 -8.51 6.75 6.06
N ARG A 82 -8.58 7.99 5.55
CA ARG A 82 -9.64 8.40 4.63
C ARG A 82 -9.70 7.51 3.39
N TYR A 83 -8.56 7.26 2.76
CA TYR A 83 -8.49 6.38 1.60
C TYR A 83 -9.06 4.99 1.90
N GLN A 84 -8.67 4.40 3.02
CA GLN A 84 -9.13 3.07 3.42
C GLN A 84 -10.63 3.01 3.71
N PHE A 85 -11.23 4.10 4.21
CA PHE A 85 -12.67 4.15 4.47
C PHE A 85 -13.52 4.45 3.24
N GLU A 86 -13.03 5.29 2.33
CA GLU A 86 -13.83 5.89 1.25
C GLU A 86 -13.54 5.29 -0.13
N GLU A 87 -12.29 4.88 -0.38
CA GLU A 87 -11.82 4.58 -1.73
C GLU A 87 -11.26 3.15 -1.88
N ALA A 88 -10.73 2.57 -0.81
CA ALA A 88 -10.03 1.28 -0.88
C ALA A 88 -10.96 0.13 -1.25
N TRP A 89 -10.43 -0.79 -2.00
CA TRP A 89 -11.14 -1.97 -2.43
C TRP A 89 -11.13 -3.06 -1.35
N ILE A 90 -12.09 -3.98 -1.43
CA ILE A 90 -12.20 -5.12 -0.52
C ILE A 90 -10.89 -5.94 -0.46
N TRP A 91 -10.19 -6.10 -1.57
CA TRP A 91 -8.92 -6.82 -1.61
C TRP A 91 -7.78 -6.07 -0.89
N GLU A 92 -7.79 -4.74 -0.90
CA GLU A 92 -6.85 -3.94 -0.10
C GLU A 92 -7.12 -4.13 1.39
N HIS A 93 -8.38 -4.22 1.79
CA HIS A 93 -8.74 -4.58 3.17
C HIS A 93 -8.32 -6.01 3.53
N GLN A 94 -8.32 -6.95 2.58
CA GLN A 94 -7.77 -8.29 2.80
C GLN A 94 -6.26 -8.24 3.05
N ALA A 95 -5.52 -7.39 2.33
CA ALA A 95 -4.10 -7.15 2.62
C ALA A 95 -3.91 -6.54 4.00
N LEU A 96 -4.83 -5.66 4.43
CA LEU A 96 -4.80 -5.04 5.75
C LEU A 96 -4.92 -6.05 6.91
N VAL A 97 -5.59 -7.18 6.70
CA VAL A 97 -5.66 -8.27 7.70
C VAL A 97 -4.25 -8.72 8.14
N ARG A 98 -3.31 -8.78 7.20
CA ARG A 98 -1.92 -9.21 7.44
C ARG A 98 -0.97 -8.05 7.71
N THR A 99 -1.43 -6.81 7.61
CA THR A 99 -0.60 -5.62 7.81
C THR A 99 -0.31 -5.43 9.30
N ARG A 100 0.89 -5.04 9.63
CA ARG A 100 1.32 -4.70 10.98
C ARG A 100 2.29 -3.52 10.97
N PHE A 101 2.33 -2.77 12.04
CA PHE A 101 3.39 -1.80 12.27
C PHE A 101 4.73 -2.54 12.42
N VAL A 102 5.74 -2.13 11.66
CA VAL A 102 7.05 -2.78 11.64
C VAL A 102 8.11 -1.89 12.29
N ALA A 103 8.16 -0.61 11.90
CA ALA A 103 9.15 0.34 12.40
C ALA A 103 8.61 1.77 12.27
N GLY A 104 9.12 2.68 13.08
CA GLY A 104 8.82 4.11 13.06
C GLY A 104 8.56 4.66 14.46
N ALA A 105 8.00 5.88 14.51
CA ALA A 105 7.66 6.54 15.76
C ALA A 105 6.50 5.84 16.48
N GLU A 106 6.61 5.72 17.79
CA GLU A 106 5.57 5.11 18.63
C GLU A 106 4.24 5.88 18.56
N SER A 107 4.28 7.19 18.33
CA SER A 107 3.12 8.04 18.11
C SER A 107 2.24 7.63 16.94
N ILE A 108 2.79 6.91 15.97
CA ILE A 108 2.07 6.40 14.80
C ILE A 108 1.50 5.01 15.05
N ARG A 109 2.15 4.20 15.85
CA ARG A 109 1.78 2.80 16.03
C ARG A 109 0.35 2.61 16.53
N LEU A 110 0.00 3.25 17.64
CA LEU A 110 -1.33 3.11 18.23
C LEU A 110 -2.44 3.68 17.33
N PRO A 111 -2.32 4.90 16.79
CA PRO A 111 -3.31 5.41 15.84
C PRO A 111 -3.46 4.53 14.59
N PHE A 112 -2.35 4.02 14.04
CA PHE A 112 -2.41 3.09 12.91
C PHE A 112 -3.17 1.79 13.25
N GLN A 113 -2.93 1.23 14.43
CA GLN A 113 -3.62 0.02 14.88
C GLN A 113 -5.13 0.28 15.05
N SER A 114 -5.52 1.41 15.65
CA SER A 114 -6.92 1.81 15.79
C SER A 114 -7.61 1.92 14.43
N ILE A 115 -7.01 2.65 13.50
CA ILE A 115 -7.54 2.80 12.13
C ILE A 115 -7.71 1.42 11.46
N ARG A 116 -6.69 0.57 11.55
CA ARG A 116 -6.73 -0.78 10.99
C ARG A 116 -7.89 -1.60 11.58
N GLU A 117 -8.05 -1.58 12.89
CA GLU A 117 -9.12 -2.30 13.58
C GLU A 117 -10.50 -1.76 13.18
N GLU A 118 -10.68 -0.46 13.14
CA GLU A 118 -11.93 0.17 12.71
C GLU A 118 -12.32 -0.25 11.29
N ILE A 119 -11.35 -0.25 10.35
CA ILE A 119 -11.59 -0.66 8.96
C ILE A 119 -11.98 -2.14 8.90
N LEU A 120 -11.28 -3.00 9.61
CA LEU A 120 -11.54 -4.45 9.58
C LEU A 120 -12.86 -4.84 10.28
N HIS A 121 -13.32 -4.06 11.26
CA HIS A 121 -14.59 -4.27 11.95
C HIS A 121 -15.80 -3.60 11.28
N GLN A 122 -15.62 -2.93 10.14
CA GLN A 122 -16.76 -2.41 9.38
C GLN A 122 -17.76 -3.53 9.06
N LYS A 123 -19.03 -3.25 9.32
CA LYS A 123 -20.11 -4.16 8.90
C LYS A 123 -20.20 -4.18 7.38
N ARG A 124 -20.03 -5.33 6.79
CA ARG A 124 -20.15 -5.58 5.36
C ARG A 124 -21.19 -6.67 5.12
N ASP A 125 -21.88 -6.58 3.99
CA ASP A 125 -22.72 -7.69 3.57
C ASP A 125 -21.83 -8.90 3.26
N ALA A 126 -22.15 -10.05 3.87
CA ALA A 126 -21.32 -11.25 3.77
C ALA A 126 -21.35 -11.86 2.35
N VAL A 127 -22.45 -11.68 1.61
CA VAL A 127 -22.59 -12.18 0.25
C VAL A 127 -21.76 -11.33 -0.70
N GLU A 128 -21.90 -10.00 -0.63
CA GLU A 128 -21.11 -9.06 -1.43
C GLU A 128 -19.60 -9.23 -1.17
N LEU A 129 -19.22 -9.37 0.09
CA LEU A 129 -17.82 -9.60 0.48
C LEU A 129 -17.27 -10.88 -0.14
N ARG A 130 -18.02 -11.98 -0.02
CA ARG A 130 -17.63 -13.27 -0.59
C ARG A 130 -17.49 -13.20 -2.10
N ASP A 131 -18.47 -12.62 -2.76
CA ASP A 131 -18.51 -12.54 -4.22
C ASP A 131 -17.39 -11.66 -4.77
N ALA A 132 -17.06 -10.53 -4.10
CA ALA A 132 -15.91 -9.71 -4.43
C ALA A 132 -14.58 -10.46 -4.28
N VAL A 133 -14.40 -11.23 -3.19
CA VAL A 133 -13.20 -12.05 -2.96
C VAL A 133 -13.07 -13.17 -4.00
N VAL A 134 -14.17 -13.84 -4.34
CA VAL A 134 -14.18 -14.90 -5.36
C VAL A 134 -13.83 -14.32 -6.73
N LYS A 135 -14.48 -13.23 -7.14
CA LYS A 135 -14.22 -12.55 -8.42
C LYS A 135 -12.74 -12.14 -8.55
N MET A 136 -12.18 -11.54 -7.49
CA MET A 136 -10.76 -11.16 -7.48
C MET A 136 -9.86 -12.39 -7.62
N ARG A 137 -10.10 -13.45 -6.86
CA ARG A 137 -9.30 -14.67 -6.94
C ARG A 137 -9.35 -15.31 -8.33
N ASP A 138 -10.52 -15.31 -8.96
CA ASP A 138 -10.70 -15.87 -10.29
C ASP A 138 -10.00 -15.00 -11.35
N SER A 139 -10.05 -13.67 -11.23
CA SER A 139 -9.24 -12.76 -12.05
C SER A 139 -7.75 -13.02 -11.91
N MET A 140 -7.23 -13.15 -10.70
CA MET A 140 -5.82 -13.48 -10.47
C MET A 140 -5.42 -14.82 -11.10
N ARG A 141 -6.28 -15.84 -11.00
CA ARG A 141 -6.02 -17.16 -11.61
C ARG A 141 -6.02 -17.09 -13.14
N ALA A 142 -6.96 -16.35 -13.73
CA ALA A 142 -7.01 -16.16 -15.18
C ALA A 142 -5.74 -15.47 -15.70
N HIS A 143 -5.23 -14.48 -14.98
CA HIS A 143 -3.97 -13.83 -15.32
C HIS A 143 -2.77 -14.78 -15.20
N LEU A 144 -2.69 -15.54 -14.12
CA LEU A 144 -1.62 -16.54 -13.93
C LEU A 144 -1.59 -17.63 -15.03
N SER A 145 -2.76 -17.98 -15.58
CA SER A 145 -2.85 -18.99 -16.66
C SER A 145 -2.48 -18.43 -18.04
N ASN A 146 -2.53 -17.11 -18.24
CA ASN A 146 -2.35 -16.48 -19.55
C ASN A 146 -0.99 -15.79 -19.73
N VAL A 147 -0.16 -15.73 -18.71
CA VAL A 147 1.07 -14.91 -18.72
C VAL A 147 2.31 -15.78 -18.48
N SER A 148 3.23 -15.75 -19.45
CA SER A 148 4.65 -15.98 -19.21
C SER A 148 5.21 -14.85 -18.33
N ASP A 149 6.14 -15.14 -17.46
CA ASP A 149 6.62 -14.34 -16.32
C ASP A 149 6.78 -12.81 -16.49
N ASP A 150 6.99 -12.30 -17.70
CA ASP A 150 7.28 -10.88 -17.96
C ASP A 150 6.03 -9.99 -18.11
N GLY A 151 4.86 -10.55 -18.40
CA GLY A 151 3.62 -9.79 -18.62
C GLY A 151 2.73 -9.60 -17.38
N PHE A 152 2.95 -10.35 -16.33
CA PHE A 152 2.05 -10.42 -15.17
C PHE A 152 1.90 -9.09 -14.42
N ARG A 153 3.01 -8.37 -14.21
CA ARG A 153 3.01 -7.11 -13.43
C ARG A 153 2.31 -5.96 -14.17
N ALA A 154 2.52 -5.85 -15.48
CA ALA A 154 1.95 -4.78 -16.30
C ALA A 154 0.43 -4.93 -16.52
N ASN A 155 -0.05 -6.15 -16.69
CA ASN A 155 -1.47 -6.41 -16.94
C ASN A 155 -2.34 -6.25 -15.68
N ALA A 156 -1.85 -6.67 -14.50
CA ALA A 156 -2.57 -6.50 -13.24
C ALA A 156 -2.81 -5.02 -12.89
N GLU A 157 -1.88 -4.15 -13.24
CA GLU A 157 -2.03 -2.70 -13.05
C GLU A 157 -3.05 -2.08 -14.01
N SER A 158 -3.05 -2.50 -15.28
CA SER A 158 -4.00 -2.05 -16.30
C SER A 158 -5.44 -2.39 -15.95
N ASP A 159 -5.67 -3.61 -15.48
CA ASP A 159 -7.04 -4.07 -15.15
C ASP A 159 -7.54 -3.47 -13.83
N LEU A 160 -6.63 -3.19 -12.89
CA LEU A 160 -6.96 -2.47 -11.66
C LEU A 160 -7.39 -1.03 -11.96
N GLU A 161 -6.73 -0.37 -12.91
CA GLU A 161 -7.12 0.97 -13.37
C GLU A 161 -8.43 0.98 -14.15
N ALA A 162 -8.65 -0.01 -15.02
CA ALA A 162 -9.91 -0.17 -15.74
C ALA A 162 -11.10 -0.34 -14.77
N ALA A 163 -10.94 -1.19 -13.76
CA ALA A 163 -11.96 -1.40 -12.74
C ALA A 163 -12.20 -0.16 -11.85
N LYS A 164 -11.17 0.67 -11.60
CA LYS A 164 -11.35 1.97 -10.91
C LYS A 164 -12.16 2.96 -11.76
N LEU A 165 -11.90 3.02 -13.06
CA LEU A 165 -12.63 3.89 -14.00
C LEU A 165 -14.11 3.49 -14.15
N GLU A 166 -14.40 2.19 -14.22
CA GLU A 166 -15.79 1.69 -14.26
C GLU A 166 -16.59 2.10 -13.00
N ARG A 167 -15.96 2.05 -11.83
CA ARG A 167 -16.62 2.44 -10.58
C ARG A 167 -16.88 3.95 -10.51
N MET A 168 -15.96 4.77 -11.00
CA MET A 168 -16.16 6.23 -11.06
C MET A 168 -17.28 6.62 -12.03
N SER A 169 -17.47 5.86 -13.12
CA SER A 169 -18.57 6.08 -14.08
C SER A 169 -19.93 5.59 -13.58
N ALA A 170 -19.97 4.64 -12.63
CA ALA A 170 -21.21 4.10 -12.06
C ALA A 170 -21.80 4.96 -10.93
N VAL A 171 -21.07 5.97 -10.44
CA VAL A 171 -21.47 6.88 -9.36
C VAL A 171 -21.88 8.27 -9.91
N SER A 172 -21.80 8.46 -11.22
CA SER A 172 -22.30 9.66 -11.93
C SER A 172 -23.66 9.43 -12.54
#